data_2d8bbd96857257f845b9073034bb1d94
#
_entry.id   2d8bbd96857257f845b9073034bb1d94
#
_cell.length_a   1.000
_cell.length_b   1.000
_cell.length_c   1.000
_cell.angle_alpha   90.00
_cell.angle_beta   90.00
_cell.angle_gamma   90.00
#
_symmetry.space_group_name_H-M   'P 1'
#
loop_
_entity.id
_entity.type
_entity.pdbx_description
1 polymer ?
#
loop_
_entity_poly.entity_id
_entity_poly.type
_entity_poly.pdbx_seq_one_letter_code
_entity_poly.pdbx_strand_id
1 'polypeptide(L)'
;MKKSSAPKSEPLLGTEKVNRTWYVFTVVGISCILETVIFLEKQNFITTGNINRVILTIATPLMINNLIRTLYNLTDGLYVAQLSAEDFAATAFIWPLNFLFISLGMGISVGATALIAQYFGAGQPENAKRYAGNAIVLTYFFGFLLSVVGYFGAPYFVGWMGADGLFYEKSVSYLKINFIGLFFDFCYFGYQSLLNAQGRTRTITMISAASSISNVILDPIFIFATIPLVGLPGLNWGIEGAGWATVIAKVLLLLLAIRAVRSESEIQIHLKKVKIENNVMKEILKVAWPSAFGYGGAALGFTVLNGLIQSYGTSVLAAYSMVNRISDLLTQPQMGIGAALTAIIGQNMGAKLYDRAHAIFRRALLWILMISTIGCVIVFVFQSPILGVFIKDRSDVVLWDNAVEYLNYTAFIIFFMGLFSSYNGFFQGCGVTKYSMNMSVGRLWVLRLPIIWMLGAFTTLGATSVWIAMLLSNALTVLYGHIVYITKDWSALHYAKGDNS
;
A
#
# COMPACT_ATOMS: atom_id res chain seq x y z
N MET A 1 6.82 -38.00 69.57
CA MET A 1 7.79 -37.60 68.58
C MET A 1 7.50 -38.40 67.30
N LYS A 2 6.82 -37.81 66.31
CA LYS A 2 6.67 -38.35 64.96
C LYS A 2 6.91 -37.21 63.97
N LYS A 3 7.98 -37.32 63.17
CA LYS A 3 8.31 -36.39 62.10
C LYS A 3 7.35 -36.64 60.97
N SER A 4 6.63 -35.58 60.57
CA SER A 4 5.83 -35.50 59.35
C SER A 4 6.77 -35.26 58.17
N SER A 5 6.76 -36.16 57.19
CA SER A 5 7.43 -36.03 55.91
C SER A 5 6.47 -35.36 54.90
N ALA A 6 6.88 -34.20 54.37
CA ALA A 6 6.18 -33.52 53.23
C ALA A 6 6.34 -34.35 51.95
N PRO A 7 5.35 -34.34 51.05
CA PRO A 7 5.46 -35.04 49.78
C PRO A 7 6.29 -34.23 48.79
N LYS A 8 7.22 -34.93 48.11
CA LYS A 8 7.98 -34.42 46.94
C LYS A 8 7.05 -34.19 45.79
N SER A 9 7.00 -32.96 45.27
CA SER A 9 6.37 -32.62 44.01
C SER A 9 7.18 -33.17 42.83
N GLU A 10 6.61 -34.08 42.05
CA GLU A 10 7.14 -34.50 40.76
C GLU A 10 7.07 -33.35 39.76
N PRO A 11 8.09 -33.13 38.91
CA PRO A 11 8.03 -32.11 37.86
C PRO A 11 7.14 -32.59 36.69
N LEU A 12 6.22 -31.72 36.28
CA LEU A 12 5.35 -31.87 35.13
C LEU A 12 6.16 -32.06 33.82
N LEU A 13 6.26 -33.29 33.36
CA LEU A 13 6.93 -33.73 32.11
C LEU A 13 6.27 -33.20 30.80
N GLY A 14 5.47 -32.15 30.84
CA GLY A 14 4.74 -31.60 29.69
C GLY A 14 5.35 -30.35 29.04
N THR A 15 6.11 -29.54 29.76
CA THR A 15 6.53 -28.21 29.30
C THR A 15 7.80 -28.19 28.45
N GLU A 16 8.71 -29.18 28.63
CA GLU A 16 9.95 -29.26 27.84
C GLU A 16 9.75 -29.72 26.40
N LYS A 17 8.79 -30.60 26.13
CA LYS A 17 8.49 -31.05 24.75
C LYS A 17 7.82 -29.98 23.92
N VAL A 18 6.94 -29.19 24.50
CA VAL A 18 6.24 -28.07 23.82
C VAL A 18 7.24 -26.98 23.44
N ASN A 19 8.15 -26.62 24.34
CA ASN A 19 9.18 -25.60 24.05
C ASN A 19 10.15 -26.05 22.94
N ARG A 20 10.58 -27.31 22.89
CA ARG A 20 11.45 -27.81 21.82
C ARG A 20 10.78 -27.79 20.45
N THR A 21 9.51 -28.11 20.35
CA THR A 21 8.77 -28.11 19.10
C THR A 21 8.60 -26.69 18.55
N TRP A 22 8.29 -25.72 19.39
CA TRP A 22 8.23 -24.29 19.01
C TRP A 22 9.61 -23.72 18.62
N TYR A 23 10.68 -24.10 19.31
CA TYR A 23 12.05 -23.72 18.95
C TYR A 23 12.46 -24.30 17.59
N VAL A 24 12.14 -25.56 17.31
CA VAL A 24 12.43 -26.18 16.02
C VAL A 24 11.61 -25.55 14.89
N PHE A 25 10.33 -25.25 15.08
CA PHE A 25 9.51 -24.53 14.10
C PHE A 25 10.01 -23.11 13.87
N THR A 26 10.45 -22.40 14.92
CA THR A 26 10.98 -21.04 14.79
C THR A 26 12.35 -21.04 14.10
N VAL A 27 13.25 -21.96 14.47
CA VAL A 27 14.60 -22.05 13.89
C VAL A 27 14.55 -22.57 12.46
N VAL A 28 13.71 -23.56 12.14
CA VAL A 28 13.52 -24.08 10.77
C VAL A 28 12.81 -23.02 9.90
N GLY A 29 11.82 -22.34 10.44
CA GLY A 29 11.17 -21.22 9.76
C GLY A 29 12.12 -20.06 9.48
N ILE A 30 12.95 -19.66 10.44
CA ILE A 30 13.99 -18.63 10.29
C ILE A 30 15.11 -19.10 9.33
N SER A 31 15.53 -20.37 9.41
CA SER A 31 16.54 -20.93 8.49
C SER A 31 16.04 -21.01 7.05
N CYS A 32 14.78 -21.42 6.84
CA CYS A 32 14.15 -21.44 5.52
C CYS A 32 13.94 -20.02 4.96
N ILE A 33 13.62 -19.06 5.82
CA ILE A 33 13.57 -17.63 5.48
C ILE A 33 14.98 -17.11 5.18
N LEU A 34 16.00 -17.49 5.97
CA LEU A 34 17.40 -17.10 5.75
C LEU A 34 17.98 -17.71 4.46
N GLU A 35 17.71 -18.98 4.15
CA GLU A 35 18.17 -19.59 2.89
C GLU A 35 17.49 -18.97 1.65
N THR A 36 16.21 -18.63 1.74
CA THR A 36 15.53 -17.87 0.67
C THR A 36 16.15 -16.49 0.50
N VAL A 37 16.78 -15.97 1.53
CA VAL A 37 17.41 -14.65 1.66
C VAL A 37 18.81 -14.57 1.07
N ILE A 38 19.63 -15.61 1.24
CA ILE A 38 21.02 -15.64 0.78
C ILE A 38 21.11 -15.81 -0.76
N PHE A 39 20.03 -16.26 -1.41
CA PHE A 39 20.01 -16.56 -2.85
C PHE A 39 19.75 -15.34 -3.77
N LEU A 40 19.62 -14.12 -3.23
CA LEU A 40 19.32 -12.89 -3.99
C LEU A 40 20.55 -12.24 -4.66
N GLU A 41 21.73 -12.79 -4.48
CA GLU A 41 22.99 -12.18 -4.99
C GLU A 41 23.37 -12.54 -6.43
N LYS A 42 22.56 -13.29 -7.17
CA LYS A 42 22.87 -13.52 -8.59
C LYS A 42 22.29 -12.38 -9.44
N GLN A 43 23.17 -11.57 -10.02
CA GLN A 43 22.87 -10.75 -11.21
C GLN A 43 21.96 -11.56 -12.15
N ASN A 44 20.82 -10.94 -12.56
CA ASN A 44 19.82 -11.53 -13.45
C ASN A 44 18.83 -12.55 -12.84
N PHE A 45 18.70 -12.66 -11.50
CA PHE A 45 17.73 -13.59 -10.89
C PHE A 45 16.30 -13.42 -11.44
N ILE A 46 15.85 -12.16 -11.68
CA ILE A 46 14.51 -11.87 -12.19
C ILE A 46 14.33 -12.37 -13.63
N THR A 47 15.35 -12.27 -14.46
CA THR A 47 15.30 -12.62 -15.89
C THR A 47 15.61 -14.08 -16.18
N THR A 48 16.33 -14.78 -15.28
CA THR A 48 16.79 -16.17 -15.52
C THR A 48 16.26 -17.18 -14.52
N GLY A 49 15.83 -16.76 -13.32
CA GLY A 49 15.40 -17.63 -12.24
C GLY A 49 14.08 -18.38 -12.52
N ASN A 50 13.76 -19.37 -11.71
CA ASN A 50 12.45 -20.06 -11.77
C ASN A 50 11.31 -19.06 -11.50
N ILE A 51 10.29 -19.05 -12.35
CA ILE A 51 9.21 -18.07 -12.34
C ILE A 51 8.50 -18.00 -10.98
N ASN A 52 8.12 -19.13 -10.39
CA ASN A 52 7.44 -19.14 -9.08
C ASN A 52 8.36 -18.56 -7.99
N ARG A 53 9.64 -18.93 -8.01
CA ARG A 53 10.62 -18.46 -7.04
C ARG A 53 10.84 -16.94 -7.18
N VAL A 54 10.93 -16.42 -8.42
CA VAL A 54 11.05 -14.99 -8.69
C VAL A 54 9.84 -14.24 -8.13
N ILE A 55 8.62 -14.68 -8.46
CA ILE A 55 7.39 -14.03 -7.98
C ILE A 55 7.37 -14.01 -6.44
N LEU A 56 7.53 -15.16 -5.79
CA LEU A 56 7.43 -15.25 -4.34
C LEU A 56 8.54 -14.48 -3.62
N THR A 57 9.78 -14.54 -4.11
CA THR A 57 10.92 -13.85 -3.48
C THR A 57 10.76 -12.33 -3.52
N ILE A 58 10.21 -11.78 -4.60
CA ILE A 58 10.01 -10.34 -4.76
C ILE A 58 8.70 -9.89 -4.13
N ALA A 59 7.62 -10.67 -4.23
CA ALA A 59 6.31 -10.29 -3.73
C ALA A 59 6.14 -10.46 -2.22
N THR A 60 6.67 -11.55 -1.63
CA THR A 60 6.46 -11.83 -0.19
C THR A 60 6.91 -10.67 0.72
N PRO A 61 8.09 -10.05 0.54
CA PRO A 61 8.44 -8.87 1.33
C PRO A 61 7.44 -7.72 1.15
N LEU A 62 6.96 -7.45 -0.07
CA LEU A 62 5.98 -6.39 -0.31
C LEU A 62 4.60 -6.70 0.29
N MET A 63 4.20 -7.98 0.30
CA MET A 63 2.99 -8.43 1.01
C MET A 63 3.09 -8.12 2.50
N ILE A 64 4.23 -8.47 3.11
CA ILE A 64 4.52 -8.18 4.53
C ILE A 64 4.57 -6.67 4.77
N ASN A 65 5.22 -5.91 3.89
CA ASN A 65 5.28 -4.45 3.98
C ASN A 65 3.89 -3.81 4.00
N ASN A 66 3.00 -4.26 3.13
CA ASN A 66 1.64 -3.75 3.08
C ASN A 66 0.85 -4.07 4.36
N LEU A 67 1.00 -5.29 4.90
CA LEU A 67 0.40 -5.66 6.19
C LEU A 67 0.94 -4.81 7.34
N ILE A 68 2.26 -4.60 7.41
CA ILE A 68 2.87 -3.72 8.42
C ILE A 68 2.30 -2.31 8.34
N ARG A 69 2.17 -1.74 7.13
CA ARG A 69 1.58 -0.41 6.92
C ARG A 69 0.12 -0.35 7.36
N THR A 70 -0.66 -1.39 7.11
CA THR A 70 -2.06 -1.44 7.54
C THR A 70 -2.17 -1.50 9.06
N LEU A 71 -1.34 -2.33 9.72
CA LEU A 71 -1.28 -2.42 11.18
C LEU A 71 -0.81 -1.10 11.82
N TYR A 72 0.21 -0.48 11.24
CA TYR A 72 0.69 0.83 11.66
C TYR A 72 -0.41 1.89 11.59
N ASN A 73 -1.10 2.04 10.45
CA ASN A 73 -2.18 3.02 10.30
C ASN A 73 -3.32 2.78 11.31
N LEU A 74 -3.60 1.52 11.62
CA LEU A 74 -4.59 1.18 12.64
C LEU A 74 -4.13 1.61 14.04
N THR A 75 -2.87 1.37 14.38
CA THR A 75 -2.29 1.71 15.70
C THR A 75 -2.24 3.22 15.90
N ASP A 76 -1.77 3.97 14.91
CA ASP A 76 -1.75 5.45 14.92
C ASP A 76 -3.16 6.01 15.15
N GLY A 77 -4.15 5.51 14.38
CA GLY A 77 -5.55 5.90 14.56
C GLY A 77 -6.10 5.58 15.96
N LEU A 78 -5.68 4.45 16.58
CA LEU A 78 -6.08 4.10 17.94
C LEU A 78 -5.48 5.04 18.99
N TYR A 79 -4.25 5.49 18.83
CA TYR A 79 -3.65 6.47 19.74
C TYR A 79 -4.36 7.82 19.66
N VAL A 80 -4.61 8.32 18.45
CA VAL A 80 -5.33 9.60 18.27
C VAL A 80 -6.78 9.51 18.79
N ALA A 81 -7.46 8.37 18.61
CA ALA A 81 -8.80 8.16 19.13
C ALA A 81 -8.89 8.22 20.67
N GLN A 82 -7.80 7.98 21.38
CA GLN A 82 -7.74 8.10 22.83
C GLN A 82 -7.62 9.57 23.32
N LEU A 83 -7.26 10.52 22.46
CA LEU A 83 -7.23 11.95 22.80
C LEU A 83 -8.64 12.51 22.92
N SER A 84 -9.33 12.56 21.80
CA SER A 84 -10.74 12.98 21.72
C SER A 84 -11.37 12.50 20.41
N ALA A 85 -12.70 12.43 20.38
CA ALA A 85 -13.45 12.15 19.16
C ALA A 85 -13.19 13.23 18.08
N GLU A 86 -12.98 14.49 18.48
CA GLU A 86 -12.71 15.62 17.61
C GLU A 86 -11.31 15.50 16.96
N ASP A 87 -10.27 15.13 17.72
CA ASP A 87 -8.93 14.91 17.20
C ASP A 87 -8.91 13.76 16.18
N PHE A 88 -9.60 12.65 16.48
CA PHE A 88 -9.74 11.54 15.55
C PHE A 88 -10.51 11.95 14.28
N ALA A 89 -11.59 12.72 14.43
CA ALA A 89 -12.35 13.25 13.30
C ALA A 89 -11.48 14.18 12.42
N ALA A 90 -10.64 15.03 13.01
CA ALA A 90 -9.73 15.92 12.27
C ALA A 90 -8.73 15.14 11.41
N THR A 91 -8.15 14.03 11.92
CA THR A 91 -7.25 13.19 11.11
C THR A 91 -7.97 12.54 9.93
N ALA A 92 -9.18 12.03 10.14
CA ALA A 92 -9.99 11.42 9.10
C ALA A 92 -10.44 12.44 8.03
N PHE A 93 -10.76 13.68 8.47
CA PHE A 93 -11.23 14.77 7.61
C PHE A 93 -10.17 15.19 6.59
N ILE A 94 -8.91 15.33 7.01
CA ILE A 94 -7.83 15.77 6.11
C ILE A 94 -7.24 14.63 5.24
N TRP A 95 -7.54 13.37 5.57
CA TRP A 95 -6.91 12.22 4.92
C TRP A 95 -7.08 12.19 3.39
N PRO A 96 -8.27 12.46 2.78
CA PRO A 96 -8.41 12.44 1.33
C PRO A 96 -7.55 13.50 0.63
N LEU A 97 -7.43 14.67 1.21
CA LEU A 97 -6.60 15.75 0.69
C LEU A 97 -5.12 15.39 0.76
N ASN A 98 -4.65 14.89 1.91
CA ASN A 98 -3.28 14.45 2.10
C ASN A 98 -2.92 13.34 1.10
N PHE A 99 -3.82 12.35 0.92
CA PHE A 99 -3.61 11.26 -0.02
C PHE A 99 -3.57 11.74 -1.48
N LEU A 100 -4.33 12.76 -1.85
CA LEU A 100 -4.28 13.36 -3.18
C LEU A 100 -2.87 13.87 -3.49
N PHE A 101 -2.22 14.57 -2.55
CA PHE A 101 -0.85 15.05 -2.71
C PHE A 101 0.16 13.88 -2.73
N ILE A 102 0.02 12.90 -1.85
CA ILE A 102 0.88 11.71 -1.81
C ILE A 102 0.79 10.93 -3.13
N SER A 103 -0.39 10.86 -3.76
CA SER A 103 -0.64 10.11 -4.99
C SER A 103 0.26 10.56 -6.15
N LEU A 104 0.63 11.85 -6.19
CA LEU A 104 1.56 12.40 -7.18
C LEU A 104 2.95 11.78 -7.03
N GLY A 105 3.46 11.70 -5.80
CA GLY A 105 4.73 11.05 -5.49
C GLY A 105 4.72 9.55 -5.78
N MET A 106 3.63 8.86 -5.43
CA MET A 106 3.43 7.45 -5.78
C MET A 106 3.45 7.23 -7.29
N GLY A 107 2.83 8.11 -8.07
CA GLY A 107 2.86 8.06 -9.53
C GLY A 107 4.29 8.19 -10.08
N ILE A 108 5.08 9.13 -9.56
CA ILE A 108 6.50 9.30 -9.95
C ILE A 108 7.30 8.03 -9.60
N SER A 109 7.07 7.47 -8.41
CA SER A 109 7.74 6.24 -7.98
C SER A 109 7.44 5.06 -8.90
N VAL A 110 6.18 4.87 -9.30
CA VAL A 110 5.76 3.80 -10.21
C VAL A 110 6.38 4.00 -11.60
N GLY A 111 6.28 5.22 -12.16
CA GLY A 111 6.85 5.53 -13.48
C GLY A 111 8.37 5.34 -13.52
N ALA A 112 9.06 5.83 -12.49
CA ALA A 112 10.49 5.64 -12.35
C ALA A 112 10.88 4.16 -12.19
N THR A 113 10.15 3.40 -11.34
CA THR A 113 10.38 1.96 -11.16
C THR A 113 10.30 1.22 -12.49
N ALA A 114 9.25 1.49 -13.30
CA ALA A 114 9.05 0.84 -14.59
C ALA A 114 10.21 1.11 -15.57
N LEU A 115 10.60 2.38 -15.73
CA LEU A 115 11.66 2.77 -16.65
C LEU A 115 13.03 2.28 -16.20
N ILE A 116 13.38 2.46 -14.92
CA ILE A 116 14.63 1.98 -14.36
C ILE A 116 14.73 0.45 -14.50
N ALA A 117 13.64 -0.29 -14.21
CA ALA A 117 13.59 -1.74 -14.34
C ALA A 117 13.81 -2.20 -15.78
N GLN A 118 13.25 -1.50 -16.77
CA GLN A 118 13.46 -1.83 -18.19
C GLN A 118 14.91 -1.61 -18.62
N TYR A 119 15.52 -0.48 -18.27
CA TYR A 119 16.93 -0.25 -18.60
C TYR A 119 17.87 -1.20 -17.84
N PHE A 120 17.54 -1.52 -16.58
CA PHE A 120 18.29 -2.49 -15.80
C PHE A 120 18.21 -3.90 -16.41
N GLY A 121 17.02 -4.34 -16.79
CA GLY A 121 16.77 -5.61 -17.47
C GLY A 121 17.42 -5.69 -18.87
N ALA A 122 17.53 -4.56 -19.58
CA ALA A 122 18.22 -4.45 -20.86
C ALA A 122 19.76 -4.55 -20.76
N GLY A 123 20.31 -4.64 -19.54
CA GLY A 123 21.75 -4.61 -19.34
C GLY A 123 22.38 -3.25 -19.60
N GLN A 124 21.62 -2.17 -19.42
CA GLN A 124 22.04 -0.77 -19.62
C GLN A 124 22.13 -0.02 -18.28
N PRO A 125 23.08 -0.34 -17.38
CA PRO A 125 23.15 0.23 -16.04
C PRO A 125 23.35 1.74 -16.03
N GLU A 126 24.06 2.30 -17.00
CA GLU A 126 24.28 3.75 -17.10
C GLU A 126 22.97 4.50 -17.43
N ASN A 127 22.13 3.96 -18.32
CA ASN A 127 20.82 4.52 -18.59
C ASN A 127 19.91 4.37 -17.37
N ALA A 128 19.89 3.20 -16.72
CA ALA A 128 19.16 3.00 -15.47
C ALA A 128 19.58 4.02 -14.39
N LYS A 129 20.88 4.33 -14.28
CA LYS A 129 21.43 5.35 -13.38
C LYS A 129 20.99 6.77 -13.75
N ARG A 130 20.98 7.12 -15.03
CA ARG A 130 20.46 8.43 -15.52
C ARG A 130 19.00 8.60 -15.12
N TYR A 131 18.13 7.62 -15.39
CA TYR A 131 16.73 7.67 -15.03
C TYR A 131 16.51 7.69 -13.50
N ALA A 132 17.24 6.88 -12.75
CA ALA A 132 17.16 6.88 -11.28
C ALA A 132 17.60 8.23 -10.68
N GLY A 133 18.69 8.82 -11.17
CA GLY A 133 19.15 10.14 -10.73
C GLY A 133 18.12 11.24 -11.00
N ASN A 134 17.58 11.28 -12.24
CA ASN A 134 16.57 12.26 -12.60
C ASN A 134 15.23 12.04 -11.85
N ALA A 135 14.84 10.78 -11.57
CA ALA A 135 13.67 10.46 -10.75
C ALA A 135 13.80 10.99 -9.31
N ILE A 136 14.98 10.81 -8.69
CA ILE A 136 15.25 11.35 -7.35
C ILE A 136 15.18 12.88 -7.38
N VAL A 137 15.78 13.54 -8.38
CA VAL A 137 15.69 15.02 -8.50
C VAL A 137 14.24 15.47 -8.68
N LEU A 138 13.45 14.79 -9.50
CA LEU A 138 12.02 15.07 -9.66
C LEU A 138 11.24 14.93 -8.35
N THR A 139 11.49 13.85 -7.61
CA THR A 139 10.79 13.66 -6.33
C THR A 139 11.20 14.71 -5.30
N TYR A 140 12.45 15.14 -5.24
CA TYR A 140 12.88 16.24 -4.38
C TYR A 140 12.20 17.55 -4.78
N PHE A 141 12.18 17.87 -6.07
CA PHE A 141 11.57 19.09 -6.59
C PHE A 141 10.06 19.14 -6.30
N PHE A 142 9.31 18.11 -6.71
CA PHE A 142 7.88 18.07 -6.46
C PHE A 142 7.55 17.93 -4.97
N GLY A 143 8.34 17.17 -4.21
CA GLY A 143 8.19 17.06 -2.77
C GLY A 143 8.33 18.43 -2.09
N PHE A 144 9.36 19.19 -2.42
CA PHE A 144 9.53 20.54 -1.88
C PHE A 144 8.39 21.48 -2.32
N LEU A 145 8.10 21.54 -3.62
CA LEU A 145 7.05 22.40 -4.17
C LEU A 145 5.69 22.12 -3.52
N LEU A 146 5.28 20.86 -3.48
CA LEU A 146 3.97 20.48 -2.95
C LEU A 146 3.88 20.60 -1.43
N SER A 147 4.99 20.38 -0.71
CA SER A 147 5.06 20.65 0.73
C SER A 147 4.88 22.13 1.05
N VAL A 148 5.55 23.01 0.30
CA VAL A 148 5.42 24.47 0.47
C VAL A 148 4.00 24.91 0.11
N VAL A 149 3.48 24.51 -1.06
CA VAL A 149 2.11 24.86 -1.49
C VAL A 149 1.08 24.31 -0.51
N GLY A 150 1.25 23.08 -0.03
CA GLY A 150 0.35 22.47 0.93
C GLY A 150 0.40 23.14 2.29
N TYR A 151 1.60 23.45 2.82
CA TYR A 151 1.76 24.10 4.12
C TYR A 151 1.08 25.46 4.17
N PHE A 152 1.33 26.32 3.17
CA PHE A 152 0.70 27.64 3.11
C PHE A 152 -0.76 27.57 2.65
N GLY A 153 -1.13 26.57 1.86
CA GLY A 153 -2.48 26.32 1.40
C GLY A 153 -3.40 25.64 2.43
N ALA A 154 -2.86 25.00 3.48
CA ALA A 154 -3.63 24.24 4.46
C ALA A 154 -4.83 25.00 5.05
N PRO A 155 -4.72 26.30 5.48
CA PRO A 155 -5.86 27.04 5.98
C PRO A 155 -6.99 27.18 4.95
N TYR A 156 -6.63 27.42 3.68
CA TYR A 156 -7.60 27.59 2.60
C TYR A 156 -8.28 26.27 2.25
N PHE A 157 -7.53 25.17 2.21
CA PHE A 157 -8.08 23.84 1.92
C PHE A 157 -9.06 23.39 3.00
N VAL A 158 -8.69 23.50 4.27
CA VAL A 158 -9.52 23.12 5.42
C VAL A 158 -10.77 23.99 5.50
N GLY A 159 -10.66 25.32 5.27
CA GLY A 159 -11.79 26.22 5.22
C GLY A 159 -12.73 25.92 4.04
N TRP A 160 -12.20 25.63 2.86
CA TRP A 160 -12.98 25.21 1.69
C TRP A 160 -13.71 23.89 1.91
N MET A 161 -13.15 22.97 2.69
CA MET A 161 -13.79 21.72 3.08
C MET A 161 -14.90 21.89 4.13
N GLY A 162 -15.10 23.12 4.66
CA GLY A 162 -16.21 23.44 5.55
C GLY A 162 -15.94 23.22 7.04
N ALA A 163 -14.67 23.14 7.47
CA ALA A 163 -14.32 23.09 8.88
C ALA A 163 -14.40 24.49 9.52
N ASP A 164 -14.81 24.59 10.78
CA ASP A 164 -14.92 25.81 11.57
C ASP A 164 -14.45 25.62 13.02
N GLY A 165 -14.30 26.74 13.77
CA GLY A 165 -13.95 26.75 15.18
C GLY A 165 -12.69 25.97 15.53
N LEU A 166 -12.70 25.28 16.68
CA LEU A 166 -11.57 24.48 17.17
C LEU A 166 -11.23 23.31 16.24
N PHE A 167 -12.21 22.70 15.60
CA PHE A 167 -12.01 21.64 14.63
C PHE A 167 -11.18 22.12 13.41
N TYR A 168 -11.43 23.34 12.93
CA TYR A 168 -10.63 23.98 11.89
C TYR A 168 -9.17 24.16 12.33
N GLU A 169 -8.94 24.74 13.53
CA GLU A 169 -7.59 24.98 14.05
C GLU A 169 -6.78 23.67 14.15
N LYS A 170 -7.35 22.63 14.74
CA LYS A 170 -6.74 21.31 14.85
C LYS A 170 -6.45 20.69 13.49
N SER A 171 -7.41 20.74 12.55
CA SER A 171 -7.26 20.21 11.21
C SER A 171 -6.16 20.93 10.43
N VAL A 172 -6.09 22.27 10.53
CA VAL A 172 -5.04 23.07 9.87
C VAL A 172 -3.66 22.77 10.45
N SER A 173 -3.54 22.74 11.79
CA SER A 173 -2.25 22.45 12.44
C SER A 173 -1.73 21.07 12.05
N TYR A 174 -2.57 20.05 12.16
CA TYR A 174 -2.20 18.69 11.80
C TYR A 174 -1.88 18.54 10.31
N LEU A 175 -2.65 19.18 9.43
CA LEU A 175 -2.40 19.17 7.98
C LEU A 175 -1.08 19.85 7.62
N LYS A 176 -0.73 20.98 8.25
CA LYS A 176 0.57 21.63 8.05
C LYS A 176 1.74 20.73 8.39
N ILE A 177 1.66 20.00 9.51
CA ILE A 177 2.70 19.04 9.93
C ILE A 177 2.79 17.90 8.90
N ASN A 178 1.66 17.39 8.42
CA ASN A 178 1.64 16.37 7.37
C ASN A 178 2.30 16.84 6.07
N PHE A 179 2.13 18.11 5.68
CA PHE A 179 2.80 18.68 4.51
C PHE A 179 4.31 18.82 4.69
N ILE A 180 4.81 19.05 5.91
CA ILE A 180 6.25 18.94 6.20
C ILE A 180 6.72 17.49 5.97
N GLY A 181 5.95 16.51 6.46
CA GLY A 181 6.22 15.09 6.27
C GLY A 181 6.17 14.64 4.81
N LEU A 182 5.34 15.28 3.98
CA LEU A 182 5.19 15.01 2.56
C LEU A 182 6.52 15.14 1.78
N PHE A 183 7.34 16.13 2.12
CA PHE A 183 8.67 16.28 1.51
C PHE A 183 9.52 15.03 1.68
N PHE A 184 9.54 14.45 2.88
CA PHE A 184 10.31 13.23 3.16
C PHE A 184 9.73 12.00 2.48
N ASP A 185 8.38 11.90 2.36
CA ASP A 185 7.73 10.84 1.59
C ASP A 185 8.18 10.88 0.12
N PHE A 186 8.15 12.07 -0.50
CA PHE A 186 8.58 12.21 -1.89
C PHE A 186 10.05 11.85 -2.08
N CYS A 187 10.92 12.34 -1.20
CA CYS A 187 12.34 11.99 -1.24
C CYS A 187 12.53 10.47 -1.14
N TYR A 188 11.80 9.81 -0.23
CA TYR A 188 11.82 8.36 -0.09
C TYR A 188 11.36 7.64 -1.36
N PHE A 189 10.29 8.10 -2.01
CA PHE A 189 9.76 7.49 -3.25
C PHE A 189 10.80 7.43 -4.38
N GLY A 190 11.68 8.40 -4.47
CA GLY A 190 12.79 8.37 -5.43
C GLY A 190 13.76 7.20 -5.18
N TYR A 191 14.18 6.99 -3.93
CA TYR A 191 15.06 5.86 -3.58
C TYR A 191 14.33 4.53 -3.62
N GLN A 192 13.06 4.49 -3.20
CA GLN A 192 12.22 3.31 -3.28
C GLN A 192 12.06 2.81 -4.72
N SER A 193 11.89 3.73 -5.68
CA SER A 193 11.75 3.35 -7.09
C SER A 193 12.99 2.62 -7.62
N LEU A 194 14.18 3.06 -7.23
CA LEU A 194 15.44 2.42 -7.59
C LEU A 194 15.58 1.03 -6.96
N LEU A 195 15.28 0.89 -5.67
CA LEU A 195 15.34 -0.39 -4.98
C LEU A 195 14.28 -1.38 -5.53
N ASN A 196 13.06 -0.90 -5.80
CA ASN A 196 12.01 -1.70 -6.41
C ASN A 196 12.42 -2.19 -7.81
N ALA A 197 12.98 -1.32 -8.64
CA ALA A 197 13.40 -1.65 -9.99
C ALA A 197 14.46 -2.75 -10.04
N GLN A 198 15.33 -2.83 -9.02
CA GLN A 198 16.32 -3.88 -8.85
C GLN A 198 15.77 -5.14 -8.15
N GLY A 199 14.50 -5.14 -7.72
CA GLY A 199 13.91 -6.25 -6.97
C GLY A 199 14.36 -6.36 -5.51
N ARG A 200 14.97 -5.30 -4.93
CA ARG A 200 15.42 -5.27 -3.53
C ARG A 200 14.28 -4.97 -2.57
N THR A 201 13.20 -5.72 -2.72
CA THR A 201 11.95 -5.52 -1.97
C THR A 201 12.07 -5.85 -0.48
N ARG A 202 12.97 -6.77 -0.12
CA ARG A 202 13.26 -7.08 1.28
C ARG A 202 13.84 -5.87 2.01
N THR A 203 14.82 -5.20 1.41
CA THR A 203 15.42 -3.99 1.98
C THR A 203 14.36 -2.92 2.20
N ILE A 204 13.46 -2.71 1.23
CA ILE A 204 12.33 -1.78 1.36
C ILE A 204 11.44 -2.17 2.55
N THR A 205 11.11 -3.46 2.68
CA THR A 205 10.25 -3.95 3.78
C THR A 205 10.91 -3.74 5.14
N MET A 206 12.21 -4.03 5.26
CA MET A 206 12.95 -3.82 6.52
C MET A 206 13.01 -2.34 6.92
N ILE A 207 13.27 -1.46 5.95
CA ILE A 207 13.31 0.00 6.15
C ILE A 207 11.93 0.51 6.58
N SER A 208 10.86 0.09 5.88
CA SER A 208 9.49 0.47 6.21
C SER A 208 9.07 -0.07 7.59
N ALA A 209 9.45 -1.31 7.92
CA ALA A 209 9.16 -1.90 9.23
C ALA A 209 9.86 -1.11 10.36
N ALA A 210 11.14 -0.77 10.18
CA ALA A 210 11.88 0.02 11.16
C ALA A 210 11.24 1.41 11.37
N SER A 211 10.82 2.08 10.30
CA SER A 211 10.12 3.36 10.37
C SER A 211 8.76 3.23 11.07
N SER A 212 7.97 2.21 10.71
CA SER A 212 6.65 1.97 11.34
C SER A 212 6.76 1.66 12.82
N ILE A 213 7.73 0.82 13.22
CA ILE A 213 8.00 0.51 14.64
C ILE A 213 8.43 1.77 15.38
N SER A 214 9.31 2.58 14.78
CA SER A 214 9.74 3.85 15.38
C SER A 214 8.56 4.79 15.61
N ASN A 215 7.63 4.88 14.65
CA ASN A 215 6.45 5.72 14.81
C ASN A 215 5.55 5.21 15.94
N VAL A 216 5.24 3.91 16.00
CA VAL A 216 4.43 3.30 17.07
C VAL A 216 5.02 3.56 18.46
N ILE A 217 6.36 3.65 18.56
CA ILE A 217 7.06 3.98 19.82
C ILE A 217 7.02 5.50 20.10
N LEU A 218 7.16 6.32 19.06
CA LEU A 218 7.19 7.79 19.19
C LEU A 218 5.81 8.38 19.47
N ASP A 219 4.73 7.82 18.88
CA ASP A 219 3.37 8.32 19.04
C ASP A 219 2.99 8.51 20.51
N PRO A 220 3.03 7.49 21.39
CA PRO A 220 2.64 7.69 22.79
C PRO A 220 3.56 8.66 23.56
N ILE A 221 4.81 8.81 23.16
CA ILE A 221 5.77 9.76 23.77
C ILE A 221 5.38 11.21 23.45
N PHE A 222 4.97 11.46 22.21
CA PHE A 222 4.64 12.80 21.73
C PHE A 222 3.20 13.19 22.03
N ILE A 223 2.27 12.23 21.96
CA ILE A 223 0.83 12.46 22.10
C ILE A 223 0.42 12.73 23.53
N PHE A 224 0.84 11.88 24.48
CA PHE A 224 0.28 11.84 25.83
C PHE A 224 1.16 12.58 26.87
N ALA A 225 0.52 13.09 27.93
CA ALA A 225 1.22 13.64 29.10
C ALA A 225 1.93 12.53 29.90
N THR A 226 1.32 11.34 29.94
CA THR A 226 1.91 10.14 30.56
C THR A 226 1.82 9.00 29.56
N ILE A 227 2.95 8.36 29.28
CA ILE A 227 3.03 7.29 28.29
C ILE A 227 2.20 6.08 28.79
N PRO A 228 1.16 5.65 28.05
CA PRO A 228 0.38 4.49 28.43
C PRO A 228 1.27 3.26 28.63
N LEU A 229 0.91 2.38 29.58
CA LEU A 229 1.61 1.14 29.94
C LEU A 229 2.93 1.32 30.70
N VAL A 230 3.69 2.40 30.47
CA VAL A 230 5.02 2.61 31.08
C VAL A 230 4.97 3.59 32.25
N GLY A 231 4.00 4.53 32.24
CA GLY A 231 3.84 5.54 33.29
C GLY A 231 4.91 6.64 33.31
N LEU A 232 5.76 6.71 32.28
CA LEU A 232 6.76 7.78 32.14
C LEU A 232 6.12 9.07 31.59
N PRO A 233 6.69 10.26 31.90
CA PRO A 233 6.21 11.51 31.37
C PRO A 233 6.42 11.56 29.84
N GLY A 234 5.41 12.03 29.11
CA GLY A 234 5.46 12.32 27.68
C GLY A 234 5.41 13.82 27.41
N LEU A 235 5.38 14.20 26.12
CA LEU A 235 5.44 15.60 25.68
C LEU A 235 4.08 16.31 25.70
N ASN A 236 2.97 15.57 25.72
CA ASN A 236 1.60 16.10 25.75
C ASN A 236 1.27 17.09 24.62
N TRP A 237 1.71 16.77 23.40
CA TRP A 237 1.43 17.61 22.20
C TRP A 237 0.13 17.23 21.50
N GLY A 238 -0.63 16.25 22.02
CA GLY A 238 -1.91 15.82 21.44
C GLY A 238 -1.81 15.43 19.96
N ILE A 239 -2.74 15.91 19.14
CA ILE A 239 -2.81 15.58 17.71
C ILE A 239 -1.55 16.08 16.93
N GLU A 240 -0.96 17.19 17.31
CA GLU A 240 0.29 17.67 16.72
C GLU A 240 1.44 16.71 17.02
N GLY A 241 1.44 16.11 18.22
CA GLY A 241 2.39 15.09 18.62
C GLY A 241 2.36 13.88 17.69
N ALA A 242 1.19 13.38 17.31
CA ALA A 242 1.04 12.31 16.32
C ALA A 242 1.64 12.71 14.96
N GLY A 243 1.36 13.95 14.52
CA GLY A 243 1.94 14.50 13.29
C GLY A 243 3.48 14.52 13.31
N TRP A 244 4.09 15.04 14.39
CA TRP A 244 5.54 15.12 14.52
C TRP A 244 6.21 13.75 14.67
N ALA A 245 5.62 12.80 15.40
CA ALA A 245 6.10 11.43 15.48
C ALA A 245 6.15 10.78 14.08
N THR A 246 5.11 10.99 13.27
CA THR A 246 5.05 10.55 11.87
C THR A 246 6.13 11.21 11.02
N VAL A 247 6.38 12.53 11.15
CA VAL A 247 7.44 13.22 10.41
C VAL A 247 8.82 12.64 10.76
N ILE A 248 9.12 12.42 12.03
CA ILE A 248 10.38 11.84 12.48
C ILE A 248 10.57 10.42 11.91
N ALA A 249 9.51 9.60 11.93
CA ALA A 249 9.54 8.26 11.33
C ALA A 249 9.81 8.32 9.81
N LYS A 250 9.26 9.30 9.09
CA LYS A 250 9.52 9.52 7.65
C LYS A 250 10.96 10.00 7.39
N VAL A 251 11.52 10.83 8.26
CA VAL A 251 12.96 11.19 8.21
C VAL A 251 13.83 9.96 8.36
N LEU A 252 13.55 9.10 9.35
CA LEU A 252 14.25 7.84 9.55
C LEU A 252 14.12 6.93 8.31
N LEU A 253 12.90 6.80 7.76
CA LEU A 253 12.62 6.06 6.53
C LEU A 253 13.54 6.50 5.39
N LEU A 254 13.64 7.81 5.16
CA LEU A 254 14.49 8.40 4.13
C LEU A 254 15.98 8.14 4.38
N LEU A 255 16.45 8.35 5.61
CA LEU A 255 17.86 8.13 5.96
C LEU A 255 18.28 6.67 5.76
N LEU A 256 17.42 5.73 6.17
CA LEU A 256 17.65 4.29 5.96
C LEU A 256 17.62 3.94 4.46
N ALA A 257 16.74 4.55 3.66
CA ALA A 257 16.69 4.33 2.21
C ALA A 257 17.96 4.86 1.51
N ILE A 258 18.44 6.05 1.89
CA ILE A 258 19.71 6.61 1.38
C ILE A 258 20.87 5.67 1.74
N ARG A 259 20.93 5.19 2.98
CA ARG A 259 21.96 4.23 3.42
C ARG A 259 21.89 2.94 2.60
N ALA A 260 20.70 2.37 2.43
CA ALA A 260 20.49 1.14 1.67
C ALA A 260 20.91 1.27 0.20
N VAL A 261 20.56 2.37 -0.45
CA VAL A 261 21.03 2.62 -1.84
C VAL A 261 22.54 2.73 -1.92
N ARG A 262 23.19 3.32 -0.91
CA ARG A 262 24.66 3.41 -0.89
C ARG A 262 25.37 2.08 -0.61
N SER A 263 24.74 1.20 0.18
CA SER A 263 25.37 -0.07 0.59
C SER A 263 24.99 -1.26 -0.28
N GLU A 264 23.75 -1.31 -0.81
CA GLU A 264 23.20 -2.52 -1.42
C GLU A 264 22.84 -2.35 -2.90
N SER A 265 22.65 -1.10 -3.40
CA SER A 265 22.25 -0.89 -4.79
C SER A 265 23.43 -1.14 -5.74
N GLU A 266 23.17 -1.87 -6.83
CA GLU A 266 24.12 -2.03 -7.93
C GLU A 266 24.32 -0.71 -8.69
N ILE A 267 23.32 0.16 -8.65
CA ILE A 267 23.35 1.48 -9.28
C ILE A 267 23.65 2.52 -8.20
N GLN A 268 24.90 2.96 -8.15
CA GLN A 268 25.33 3.99 -7.22
C GLN A 268 24.99 5.39 -7.71
N ILE A 269 24.23 6.14 -6.90
CA ILE A 269 23.79 7.50 -7.22
C ILE A 269 24.47 8.50 -6.28
N HIS A 270 25.19 9.45 -6.89
CA HIS A 270 25.78 10.59 -6.21
C HIS A 270 25.03 11.86 -6.67
N LEU A 271 24.11 12.38 -5.85
CA LEU A 271 23.25 13.51 -6.24
C LEU A 271 24.02 14.70 -6.83
N LYS A 272 25.22 15.01 -6.31
CA LYS A 272 26.07 16.09 -6.83
C LYS A 272 26.57 15.86 -8.27
N LYS A 273 26.53 14.61 -8.77
CA LYS A 273 27.00 14.24 -10.10
C LYS A 273 25.85 13.92 -11.07
N VAL A 274 24.61 14.03 -10.62
CA VAL A 274 23.43 13.79 -11.47
C VAL A 274 23.33 14.94 -12.48
N LYS A 275 23.36 14.58 -13.77
CA LYS A 275 23.02 15.50 -14.84
C LYS A 275 21.50 15.61 -14.95
N ILE A 276 20.99 16.81 -14.83
CA ILE A 276 19.55 17.09 -15.03
C ILE A 276 19.26 17.09 -16.51
N GLU A 277 18.43 16.14 -16.95
CA GLU A 277 18.10 15.94 -18.36
C GLU A 277 16.61 16.07 -18.57
N ASN A 278 16.20 17.19 -19.19
CA ASN A 278 14.79 17.50 -19.41
C ASN A 278 14.04 16.41 -20.22
N ASN A 279 14.72 15.75 -21.14
CA ASN A 279 14.10 14.67 -21.94
C ASN A 279 13.79 13.45 -21.06
N VAL A 280 14.75 13.06 -20.20
CA VAL A 280 14.57 11.95 -19.24
C VAL A 280 13.44 12.28 -18.25
N MET A 281 13.42 13.52 -17.72
CA MET A 281 12.36 13.96 -16.82
C MET A 281 10.97 13.92 -17.49
N LYS A 282 10.87 14.38 -18.75
CA LYS A 282 9.61 14.32 -19.53
C LYS A 282 9.15 12.86 -19.74
N GLU A 283 10.05 11.94 -20.01
CA GLU A 283 9.72 10.52 -20.15
C GLU A 283 9.24 9.91 -18.84
N ILE A 284 9.92 10.21 -17.73
CA ILE A 284 9.47 9.78 -16.40
C ILE A 284 8.08 10.33 -16.12
N LEU A 285 7.85 11.62 -16.34
CA LEU A 285 6.53 12.24 -16.11
C LEU A 285 5.44 11.69 -17.02
N LYS A 286 5.75 11.34 -18.27
CA LYS A 286 4.80 10.71 -19.20
C LYS A 286 4.25 9.39 -18.68
N VAL A 287 5.09 8.60 -17.99
CA VAL A 287 4.69 7.33 -17.37
C VAL A 287 4.11 7.56 -15.97
N ALA A 288 4.65 8.52 -15.23
CA ALA A 288 4.24 8.83 -13.85
C ALA A 288 2.85 9.47 -13.76
N TRP A 289 2.55 10.42 -14.65
CA TRP A 289 1.34 11.24 -14.59
C TRP A 289 0.04 10.42 -14.63
N PRO A 290 -0.13 9.45 -15.58
CA PRO A 290 -1.32 8.60 -15.57
C PRO A 290 -1.46 7.79 -14.28
N SER A 291 -0.34 7.27 -13.71
CA SER A 291 -0.38 6.55 -12.43
C SER A 291 -0.81 7.46 -11.28
N ALA A 292 -0.29 8.69 -11.23
CA ALA A 292 -0.66 9.68 -10.22
C ALA A 292 -2.16 10.00 -10.28
N PHE A 293 -2.69 10.26 -11.47
CA PHE A 293 -4.13 10.46 -11.68
C PHE A 293 -4.95 9.22 -11.33
N GLY A 294 -4.42 8.02 -11.59
CA GLY A 294 -5.05 6.77 -11.21
C GLY A 294 -5.27 6.67 -9.70
N TYR A 295 -4.24 6.96 -8.91
CA TYR A 295 -4.31 6.94 -7.45
C TYR A 295 -5.14 8.09 -6.88
N GLY A 296 -4.87 9.34 -7.31
CA GLY A 296 -5.60 10.52 -6.83
C GLY A 296 -7.08 10.52 -7.23
N GLY A 297 -7.38 10.14 -8.47
CA GLY A 297 -8.75 10.01 -8.95
C GLY A 297 -9.53 8.91 -8.21
N ALA A 298 -8.86 7.80 -7.84
CA ALA A 298 -9.47 6.78 -7.01
C ALA A 298 -9.78 7.30 -5.61
N ALA A 299 -8.87 8.06 -4.98
CA ALA A 299 -9.09 8.65 -3.65
C ALA A 299 -10.31 9.58 -3.63
N LEU A 300 -10.39 10.50 -4.59
CA LEU A 300 -11.55 11.39 -4.74
C LEU A 300 -12.85 10.60 -4.97
N GLY A 301 -12.79 9.55 -5.81
CA GLY A 301 -13.94 8.68 -6.06
C GLY A 301 -14.44 7.96 -4.81
N PHE A 302 -13.54 7.52 -3.92
CA PHE A 302 -13.92 6.95 -2.62
C PHE A 302 -14.55 7.98 -1.68
N THR A 303 -14.10 9.24 -1.71
CA THR A 303 -14.73 10.32 -0.92
C THR A 303 -16.17 10.55 -1.36
N VAL A 304 -16.43 10.63 -2.67
CA VAL A 304 -17.77 10.77 -3.23
C VAL A 304 -18.62 9.55 -2.89
N LEU A 305 -18.06 8.33 -3.01
CA LEU A 305 -18.74 7.08 -2.65
C LEU A 305 -19.18 7.05 -1.19
N ASN A 306 -18.30 7.47 -0.26
CA ASN A 306 -18.64 7.54 1.17
C ASN A 306 -19.81 8.48 1.43
N GLY A 307 -19.82 9.67 0.80
CA GLY A 307 -20.95 10.60 0.88
C GLY A 307 -22.25 10.00 0.35
N LEU A 308 -22.18 9.25 -0.74
CA LEU A 308 -23.34 8.58 -1.31
C LEU A 308 -23.84 7.43 -0.42
N ILE A 309 -22.95 6.65 0.21
CA ILE A 309 -23.33 5.59 1.15
C ILE A 309 -23.97 6.19 2.40
N GLN A 310 -23.46 7.33 2.87
CA GLN A 310 -24.05 8.07 4.00
C GLN A 310 -25.52 8.43 3.77
N SER A 311 -25.94 8.68 2.53
CA SER A 311 -27.35 8.99 2.22
C SER A 311 -28.31 7.82 2.45
N TYR A 312 -27.80 6.58 2.52
CA TYR A 312 -28.58 5.39 2.89
C TYR A 312 -28.68 5.17 4.42
N GLY A 313 -27.96 5.96 5.21
CA GLY A 313 -28.00 5.95 6.67
C GLY A 313 -26.65 5.69 7.33
N THR A 314 -26.51 6.12 8.58
CA THR A 314 -25.26 6.01 9.36
C THR A 314 -24.89 4.56 9.65
N SER A 315 -25.87 3.68 9.94
CA SER A 315 -25.62 2.25 10.18
C SER A 315 -25.11 1.55 8.91
N VAL A 316 -25.57 1.94 7.71
CA VAL A 316 -25.06 1.41 6.42
C VAL A 316 -23.61 1.84 6.18
N LEU A 317 -23.29 3.12 6.43
CA LEU A 317 -21.91 3.61 6.32
C LEU A 317 -20.99 2.95 7.36
N ALA A 318 -21.47 2.70 8.56
CA ALA A 318 -20.72 1.98 9.59
C ALA A 318 -20.43 0.53 9.16
N ALA A 319 -21.45 -0.19 8.64
CA ALA A 319 -21.29 -1.52 8.08
C ALA A 319 -20.24 -1.54 6.96
N TYR A 320 -20.35 -0.63 6.00
CA TYR A 320 -19.39 -0.45 4.91
C TYR A 320 -17.96 -0.24 5.43
N SER A 321 -17.78 0.66 6.40
CA SER A 321 -16.46 0.99 6.95
C SER A 321 -15.82 -0.19 7.68
N MET A 322 -16.60 -0.96 8.43
CA MET A 322 -16.13 -2.14 9.15
C MET A 322 -15.70 -3.26 8.18
N VAL A 323 -16.55 -3.57 7.20
CA VAL A 323 -16.25 -4.61 6.21
C VAL A 323 -15.06 -4.22 5.33
N ASN A 324 -14.89 -2.94 4.99
CA ASN A 324 -13.70 -2.50 4.26
C ASN A 324 -12.40 -2.75 5.03
N ARG A 325 -12.36 -2.58 6.37
CA ARG A 325 -11.17 -2.90 7.18
C ARG A 325 -10.82 -4.39 7.07
N ILE A 326 -11.83 -5.27 7.03
CA ILE A 326 -11.64 -6.71 6.81
C ILE A 326 -11.12 -6.95 5.39
N SER A 327 -11.75 -6.35 4.39
CA SER A 327 -11.35 -6.43 2.98
C SER A 327 -9.91 -5.97 2.76
N ASP A 328 -9.50 -4.87 3.38
CA ASP A 328 -8.15 -4.33 3.27
C ASP A 328 -7.12 -5.35 3.75
N LEU A 329 -7.31 -5.98 4.90
CA LEU A 329 -6.40 -7.01 5.41
C LEU A 329 -6.25 -8.18 4.43
N LEU A 330 -7.37 -8.64 3.83
CA LEU A 330 -7.40 -9.78 2.92
C LEU A 330 -6.83 -9.46 1.53
N THR A 331 -6.87 -8.20 1.11
CA THR A 331 -6.37 -7.77 -0.21
C THR A 331 -4.90 -7.34 -0.21
N GLN A 332 -4.30 -7.01 0.96
CA GLN A 332 -2.89 -6.58 1.04
C GLN A 332 -1.89 -7.57 0.42
N PRO A 333 -2.01 -8.91 0.63
CA PRO A 333 -1.11 -9.84 -0.04
C PRO A 333 -1.19 -9.76 -1.57
N GLN A 334 -2.38 -9.64 -2.13
CA GLN A 334 -2.60 -9.52 -3.58
C GLN A 334 -2.01 -8.24 -4.15
N MET A 335 -2.16 -7.11 -3.42
CA MET A 335 -1.55 -5.83 -3.77
C MET A 335 -0.02 -5.91 -3.79
N GLY A 336 0.58 -6.70 -2.88
CA GLY A 336 2.01 -6.97 -2.84
C GLY A 336 2.51 -7.69 -4.10
N ILE A 337 1.76 -8.68 -4.61
CA ILE A 337 2.08 -9.35 -5.88
C ILE A 337 1.98 -8.36 -7.05
N GLY A 338 0.92 -7.56 -7.12
CA GLY A 338 0.75 -6.54 -8.16
C GLY A 338 1.91 -5.55 -8.19
N ALA A 339 2.33 -5.05 -7.03
CA ALA A 339 3.48 -4.15 -6.92
C ALA A 339 4.79 -4.81 -7.38
N ALA A 340 5.02 -6.09 -7.03
CA ALA A 340 6.18 -6.86 -7.48
C ALA A 340 6.22 -7.00 -9.00
N LEU A 341 5.07 -7.19 -9.65
CA LEU A 341 4.97 -7.34 -11.09
C LEU A 341 5.52 -6.13 -11.84
N THR A 342 5.39 -4.91 -11.33
CA THR A 342 5.93 -3.70 -11.98
C THR A 342 7.45 -3.85 -12.25
N ALA A 343 8.22 -4.28 -11.29
CA ALA A 343 9.66 -4.49 -11.44
C ALA A 343 9.99 -5.75 -12.25
N ILE A 344 9.30 -6.86 -11.96
CA ILE A 344 9.56 -8.16 -12.61
C ILE A 344 9.25 -8.08 -14.10
N ILE A 345 8.09 -7.57 -14.47
CA ILE A 345 7.69 -7.38 -15.88
C ILE A 345 8.60 -6.35 -16.54
N GLY A 346 8.89 -5.21 -15.86
CA GLY A 346 9.77 -4.18 -16.41
C GLY A 346 11.14 -4.73 -16.80
N GLN A 347 11.79 -5.51 -15.95
CA GLN A 347 13.09 -6.12 -16.26
C GLN A 347 13.00 -7.13 -17.42
N ASN A 348 11.97 -7.97 -17.46
CA ASN A 348 11.81 -8.94 -18.56
C ASN A 348 11.48 -8.24 -19.90
N MET A 349 10.68 -7.18 -19.89
CA MET A 349 10.40 -6.35 -21.07
C MET A 349 11.67 -5.67 -21.57
N GLY A 350 12.47 -5.09 -20.69
CA GLY A 350 13.76 -4.49 -21.03
C GLY A 350 14.75 -5.49 -21.60
N ALA A 351 14.81 -6.71 -21.07
CA ALA A 351 15.62 -7.81 -21.59
C ALA A 351 15.06 -8.42 -22.89
N LYS A 352 13.95 -7.91 -23.43
CA LYS A 352 13.23 -8.46 -24.62
C LYS A 352 12.74 -9.91 -24.41
N LEU A 353 12.55 -10.34 -23.16
CA LEU A 353 12.03 -11.67 -22.80
C LEU A 353 10.50 -11.64 -22.69
N TYR A 354 9.82 -11.31 -23.78
CA TYR A 354 8.39 -11.08 -23.81
C TYR A 354 7.58 -12.32 -23.40
N ASP A 355 7.93 -13.49 -23.95
CA ASP A 355 7.24 -14.76 -23.60
C ASP A 355 7.37 -15.07 -22.11
N ARG A 356 8.55 -14.75 -21.53
CA ARG A 356 8.78 -14.93 -20.11
C ARG A 356 7.96 -13.93 -19.28
N ALA A 357 7.85 -12.68 -19.71
CA ALA A 357 7.00 -11.69 -19.05
C ALA A 357 5.53 -12.15 -19.02
N HIS A 358 5.01 -12.69 -20.13
CA HIS A 358 3.68 -13.28 -20.20
C HIS A 358 3.52 -14.53 -19.33
N ALA A 359 4.53 -15.42 -19.30
CA ALA A 359 4.54 -16.59 -18.44
C ALA A 359 4.52 -16.22 -16.95
N ILE A 360 5.31 -15.21 -16.56
CA ILE A 360 5.32 -14.66 -15.20
C ILE A 360 3.94 -14.10 -14.84
N PHE A 361 3.36 -13.28 -15.73
CA PHE A 361 2.04 -12.69 -15.48
C PHE A 361 0.96 -13.76 -15.29
N ARG A 362 0.88 -14.77 -16.19
CA ARG A 362 -0.07 -15.89 -16.06
C ARG A 362 0.14 -16.66 -14.75
N ARG A 363 1.38 -16.86 -14.34
CA ARG A 363 1.68 -17.56 -13.08
C ARG A 363 1.32 -16.72 -11.85
N ALA A 364 1.51 -15.39 -11.92
CA ALA A 364 1.09 -14.47 -10.86
C ALA A 364 -0.44 -14.44 -10.71
N LEU A 365 -1.20 -14.50 -11.82
CA LEU A 365 -2.66 -14.63 -11.80
C LEU A 365 -3.09 -15.90 -11.03
N LEU A 366 -2.40 -17.04 -11.24
CA LEU A 366 -2.71 -18.27 -10.51
C LEU A 366 -2.44 -18.11 -9.01
N TRP A 367 -1.32 -17.50 -8.60
CA TRP A 367 -1.05 -17.21 -7.19
C TRP A 367 -2.12 -16.32 -6.57
N ILE A 368 -2.55 -15.29 -7.29
CA ILE A 368 -3.61 -14.39 -6.83
C ILE A 368 -4.94 -15.11 -6.69
N LEU A 369 -5.31 -15.93 -7.67
CA LEU A 369 -6.53 -16.74 -7.58
C LEU A 369 -6.51 -17.69 -6.38
N MET A 370 -5.37 -18.33 -6.09
CA MET A 370 -5.21 -19.17 -4.89
C MET A 370 -5.39 -18.36 -3.61
N ILE A 371 -4.72 -17.21 -3.48
CA ILE A 371 -4.83 -16.33 -2.31
C ILE A 371 -6.26 -15.81 -2.16
N SER A 372 -6.90 -15.40 -3.26
CA SER A 372 -8.28 -14.93 -3.27
C SER A 372 -9.25 -16.03 -2.84
N THR A 373 -9.05 -17.25 -3.31
CA THR A 373 -9.88 -18.39 -2.90
C THR A 373 -9.78 -18.66 -1.40
N ILE A 374 -8.56 -18.62 -0.85
CA ILE A 374 -8.34 -18.76 0.59
C ILE A 374 -9.06 -17.62 1.34
N GLY A 375 -8.91 -16.36 0.89
CA GLY A 375 -9.59 -15.22 1.48
C GLY A 375 -11.11 -15.34 1.42
N CYS A 376 -11.65 -15.78 0.30
CA CYS A 376 -13.07 -16.03 0.10
C CYS A 376 -13.60 -17.09 1.07
N VAL A 377 -12.90 -18.23 1.19
CA VAL A 377 -13.26 -19.31 2.13
C VAL A 377 -13.23 -18.82 3.57
N ILE A 378 -12.19 -18.03 3.95
CA ILE A 378 -12.09 -17.43 5.29
C ILE A 378 -13.32 -16.55 5.58
N VAL A 379 -13.71 -15.70 4.63
CA VAL A 379 -14.88 -14.83 4.78
C VAL A 379 -16.16 -15.66 4.98
N PHE A 380 -16.43 -16.67 4.14
CA PHE A 380 -17.65 -17.47 4.24
C PHE A 380 -17.70 -18.35 5.50
N VAL A 381 -16.59 -19.01 5.86
CA VAL A 381 -16.55 -19.92 7.01
C VAL A 381 -16.56 -19.15 8.34
N PHE A 382 -15.88 -18.00 8.41
CA PHE A 382 -15.69 -17.25 9.64
C PHE A 382 -16.47 -15.92 9.67
N GLN A 383 -17.53 -15.78 8.88
CA GLN A 383 -18.33 -14.56 8.77
C GLN A 383 -18.77 -13.99 10.13
N SER A 384 -19.50 -14.80 10.91
CA SER A 384 -20.02 -14.38 12.22
C SER A 384 -18.93 -14.07 13.26
N PRO A 385 -17.87 -14.91 13.43
CA PRO A 385 -16.73 -14.56 14.26
C PRO A 385 -16.02 -13.27 13.84
N ILE A 386 -15.79 -13.08 12.55
CA ILE A 386 -15.10 -11.89 12.01
C ILE A 386 -15.92 -10.63 12.32
N LEU A 387 -17.21 -10.62 12.00
CA LEU A 387 -18.08 -9.47 12.30
C LEU A 387 -18.24 -9.25 13.80
N GLY A 388 -18.27 -10.29 14.61
CA GLY A 388 -18.38 -10.21 16.08
C GLY A 388 -17.18 -9.54 16.76
N VAL A 389 -16.00 -9.48 16.11
CA VAL A 389 -14.85 -8.70 16.59
C VAL A 389 -15.15 -7.20 16.53
N PHE A 390 -15.84 -6.75 15.50
CA PHE A 390 -16.13 -5.33 15.23
C PHE A 390 -17.47 -4.89 15.80
N ILE A 391 -18.50 -5.75 15.74
CA ILE A 391 -19.87 -5.46 16.17
C ILE A 391 -20.14 -6.26 17.45
N LYS A 392 -19.90 -5.64 18.61
CA LYS A 392 -20.15 -6.25 19.92
C LYS A 392 -21.61 -6.22 20.29
N ASP A 393 -22.30 -5.13 19.98
CA ASP A 393 -23.72 -4.95 20.21
C ASP A 393 -24.51 -5.27 18.94
N ARG A 394 -25.35 -6.30 19.03
CA ARG A 394 -26.22 -6.74 17.92
C ARG A 394 -27.62 -6.13 17.96
N SER A 395 -27.85 -5.16 18.83
CA SER A 395 -29.12 -4.47 18.91
C SER A 395 -29.45 -3.62 17.68
N ASP A 396 -28.41 -3.10 16.98
CA ASP A 396 -28.57 -2.46 15.67
C ASP A 396 -28.64 -3.53 14.56
N VAL A 397 -29.85 -4.02 14.31
CA VAL A 397 -30.15 -5.02 13.29
C VAL A 397 -29.75 -4.53 11.89
N VAL A 398 -29.99 -3.23 11.60
CA VAL A 398 -29.66 -2.63 10.30
C VAL A 398 -28.15 -2.67 10.04
N LEU A 399 -27.34 -2.34 11.05
CA LEU A 399 -25.89 -2.44 10.98
C LEU A 399 -25.44 -3.87 10.70
N TRP A 400 -26.00 -4.84 11.48
CA TRP A 400 -25.60 -6.25 11.36
C TRP A 400 -25.96 -6.83 10.00
N ASP A 401 -27.19 -6.64 9.54
CA ASP A 401 -27.68 -7.21 8.28
C ASP A 401 -26.92 -6.63 7.07
N ASN A 402 -26.69 -5.31 7.03
CA ASN A 402 -25.87 -4.69 5.99
C ASN A 402 -24.41 -5.15 6.04
N ALA A 403 -23.84 -5.37 7.23
CA ALA A 403 -22.48 -5.86 7.35
C ALA A 403 -22.34 -7.30 6.85
N VAL A 404 -23.31 -8.18 7.18
CA VAL A 404 -23.36 -9.57 6.68
C VAL A 404 -23.53 -9.57 5.16
N GLU A 405 -24.48 -8.81 4.65
CA GLU A 405 -24.75 -8.72 3.23
C GLU A 405 -23.52 -8.23 2.46
N TYR A 406 -22.95 -7.09 2.87
CA TYR A 406 -21.78 -6.54 2.20
C TYR A 406 -20.55 -7.47 2.29
N LEU A 407 -20.37 -8.18 3.40
CA LEU A 407 -19.27 -9.13 3.56
C LEU A 407 -19.39 -10.29 2.56
N ASN A 408 -20.62 -10.74 2.25
CA ASN A 408 -20.87 -11.76 1.22
C ASN A 408 -20.44 -11.26 -0.17
N TYR A 409 -20.78 -10.02 -0.54
CA TYR A 409 -20.29 -9.42 -1.79
C TYR A 409 -18.77 -9.24 -1.77
N THR A 410 -18.20 -8.87 -0.63
CA THR A 410 -16.76 -8.64 -0.45
C THR A 410 -15.96 -9.91 -0.71
N ALA A 411 -16.47 -11.10 -0.34
CA ALA A 411 -15.82 -12.36 -0.66
C ALA A 411 -15.51 -12.51 -2.15
N PHE A 412 -16.44 -12.11 -3.03
CA PHE A 412 -16.24 -12.11 -4.48
C PHE A 412 -15.41 -10.89 -4.96
N ILE A 413 -15.58 -9.73 -4.34
CA ILE A 413 -14.83 -8.51 -4.66
C ILE A 413 -13.32 -8.75 -4.49
N ILE A 414 -12.90 -9.54 -3.48
CA ILE A 414 -11.50 -9.89 -3.23
C ILE A 414 -10.85 -10.53 -4.47
N PHE A 415 -11.55 -11.40 -5.20
CA PHE A 415 -11.04 -11.98 -6.44
C PHE A 415 -10.71 -10.91 -7.48
N PHE A 416 -11.69 -10.04 -7.74
CA PHE A 416 -11.52 -9.00 -8.76
C PHE A 416 -10.48 -7.96 -8.36
N MET A 417 -10.33 -7.66 -7.06
CA MET A 417 -9.30 -6.75 -6.57
C MET A 417 -7.89 -7.31 -6.77
N GLY A 418 -7.70 -8.60 -6.55
CA GLY A 418 -6.42 -9.26 -6.83
C GLY A 418 -6.07 -9.25 -8.31
N LEU A 419 -7.02 -9.62 -9.17
CA LEU A 419 -6.84 -9.56 -10.62
C LEU A 419 -6.57 -8.13 -11.09
N PHE A 420 -7.32 -7.14 -10.59
CA PHE A 420 -7.08 -5.71 -10.84
C PHE A 420 -5.65 -5.29 -10.50
N SER A 421 -5.14 -5.71 -9.34
CA SER A 421 -3.76 -5.42 -8.92
C SER A 421 -2.72 -6.02 -9.87
N SER A 422 -2.96 -7.24 -10.37
CA SER A 422 -2.07 -7.89 -11.34
C SER A 422 -2.01 -7.17 -12.67
N TYR A 423 -3.18 -6.82 -13.26
CA TYR A 423 -3.21 -6.05 -14.51
C TYR A 423 -2.54 -4.70 -14.35
N ASN A 424 -2.77 -4.00 -13.23
CA ASN A 424 -2.07 -2.75 -12.94
C ASN A 424 -0.56 -2.94 -12.91
N GLY A 425 -0.06 -3.94 -12.20
CA GLY A 425 1.37 -4.25 -12.12
C GLY A 425 1.98 -4.59 -13.47
N PHE A 426 1.26 -5.34 -14.31
CA PHE A 426 1.68 -5.66 -15.68
C PHE A 426 1.77 -4.40 -16.55
N PHE A 427 0.71 -3.60 -16.61
CA PHE A 427 0.67 -2.38 -17.44
C PHE A 427 1.72 -1.34 -16.96
N GLN A 428 1.91 -1.21 -15.66
CA GLN A 428 2.94 -0.36 -15.09
C GLN A 428 4.35 -0.85 -15.46
N GLY A 429 4.62 -2.15 -15.36
CA GLY A 429 5.91 -2.75 -15.74
C GLY A 429 6.23 -2.58 -17.23
N CYS A 430 5.23 -2.66 -18.09
CA CYS A 430 5.38 -2.32 -19.52
C CYS A 430 5.58 -0.81 -19.77
N GLY A 431 5.46 0.05 -18.75
CA GLY A 431 5.56 1.50 -18.89
C GLY A 431 4.32 2.16 -19.51
N VAL A 432 3.22 1.42 -19.67
CA VAL A 432 1.98 1.91 -20.32
C VAL A 432 0.91 2.17 -19.28
N THR A 433 1.21 3.07 -18.36
CA THR A 433 0.41 3.39 -17.17
C THR A 433 -0.96 3.99 -17.44
N LYS A 434 -1.22 4.46 -18.68
CA LYS A 434 -2.54 4.93 -19.08
C LYS A 434 -3.65 3.89 -18.92
N TYR A 435 -3.36 2.61 -19.15
CA TYR A 435 -4.34 1.55 -18.95
C TYR A 435 -4.60 1.30 -17.46
N SER A 436 -3.57 1.40 -16.64
CA SER A 436 -3.67 1.37 -15.17
C SER A 436 -4.54 2.52 -14.65
N MET A 437 -4.35 3.74 -15.17
CA MET A 437 -5.20 4.90 -14.87
C MET A 437 -6.65 4.65 -15.26
N ASN A 438 -6.87 4.19 -16.50
CA ASN A 438 -8.23 3.91 -17.00
C ASN A 438 -8.94 2.86 -16.11
N MET A 439 -8.24 1.83 -15.66
CA MET A 439 -8.78 0.87 -14.71
C MET A 439 -9.12 1.51 -13.37
N SER A 440 -8.23 2.32 -12.80
CA SER A 440 -8.42 2.91 -11.47
C SER A 440 -9.52 3.97 -11.45
N VAL A 441 -9.47 4.93 -12.39
CA VAL A 441 -10.46 6.01 -12.50
C VAL A 441 -11.78 5.48 -13.07
N GLY A 442 -11.72 4.67 -14.14
CA GLY A 442 -12.90 4.11 -14.80
C GLY A 442 -13.73 3.25 -13.86
N ARG A 443 -13.10 2.48 -12.99
CA ARG A 443 -13.78 1.65 -12.00
C ARG A 443 -14.72 2.44 -11.10
N LEU A 444 -14.27 3.60 -10.62
CA LEU A 444 -15.03 4.42 -9.66
C LEU A 444 -15.97 5.40 -10.39
N TRP A 445 -15.42 6.21 -11.28
CA TRP A 445 -16.14 7.32 -11.87
C TRP A 445 -17.03 6.94 -13.04
N VAL A 446 -16.59 5.99 -13.89
CA VAL A 446 -17.32 5.60 -15.11
C VAL A 446 -18.27 4.42 -14.85
N LEU A 447 -17.91 3.52 -13.96
CA LEU A 447 -18.69 2.31 -13.69
C LEU A 447 -19.45 2.41 -12.37
N ARG A 448 -18.74 2.50 -11.23
CA ARG A 448 -19.37 2.33 -9.92
C ARG A 448 -20.41 3.40 -9.61
N LEU A 449 -20.05 4.67 -9.66
CA LEU A 449 -20.96 5.77 -9.34
C LEU A 449 -22.20 5.79 -10.26
N PRO A 450 -22.07 5.68 -11.61
CA PRO A 450 -23.22 5.58 -12.48
C PRO A 450 -24.09 4.35 -12.23
N ILE A 451 -23.49 3.16 -11.97
CA ILE A 451 -24.27 1.95 -11.66
C ILE A 451 -25.07 2.13 -10.36
N ILE A 452 -24.49 2.71 -9.31
CA ILE A 452 -25.20 3.00 -8.05
C ILE A 452 -26.38 3.93 -8.35
N TRP A 453 -26.14 5.02 -9.09
CA TRP A 453 -27.19 5.98 -9.44
C TRP A 453 -28.32 5.32 -10.24
N MET A 454 -27.97 4.50 -11.25
CA MET A 454 -28.96 3.78 -12.06
C MET A 454 -29.78 2.80 -11.23
N LEU A 455 -29.12 1.97 -10.41
CA LEU A 455 -29.83 1.02 -9.56
C LEU A 455 -30.71 1.73 -8.52
N GLY A 456 -30.23 2.82 -7.92
CA GLY A 456 -31.01 3.63 -6.99
C GLY A 456 -32.22 4.33 -7.62
N ALA A 457 -32.12 4.76 -8.91
CA ALA A 457 -33.19 5.43 -9.62
C ALA A 457 -34.27 4.45 -10.16
N PHE A 458 -33.87 3.25 -10.58
CA PHE A 458 -34.77 2.31 -11.28
C PHE A 458 -35.15 1.07 -10.45
N THR A 459 -34.62 0.91 -9.24
CA THR A 459 -34.91 -0.24 -8.37
C THR A 459 -35.14 0.18 -6.92
N THR A 460 -35.74 -0.71 -6.12
CA THR A 460 -35.98 -0.52 -4.68
C THR A 460 -34.94 -1.23 -3.82
N LEU A 461 -33.73 -1.50 -4.36
CA LEU A 461 -32.70 -2.30 -3.68
C LEU A 461 -32.05 -1.58 -2.48
N GLY A 462 -32.23 -0.27 -2.33
CA GLY A 462 -31.63 0.46 -1.21
C GLY A 462 -30.09 0.34 -1.20
N ALA A 463 -29.52 0.05 -0.03
CA ALA A 463 -28.06 -0.10 0.16
C ALA A 463 -27.44 -1.24 -0.65
N THR A 464 -28.19 -2.31 -0.96
CA THR A 464 -27.76 -3.44 -1.80
C THR A 464 -27.29 -2.97 -3.20
N SER A 465 -27.85 -1.86 -3.70
CA SER A 465 -27.44 -1.25 -4.97
C SER A 465 -25.94 -0.89 -4.97
N VAL A 466 -25.41 -0.47 -3.82
CA VAL A 466 -23.99 -0.13 -3.65
C VAL A 466 -23.13 -1.40 -3.75
N TRP A 467 -23.53 -2.46 -3.06
CA TRP A 467 -22.79 -3.73 -3.04
C TRP A 467 -22.72 -4.38 -4.42
N ILE A 468 -23.83 -4.42 -5.13
CA ILE A 468 -23.94 -4.89 -6.52
C ILE A 468 -23.05 -4.04 -7.43
N ALA A 469 -23.11 -2.72 -7.33
CA ALA A 469 -22.30 -1.83 -8.15
C ALA A 469 -20.78 -2.00 -7.89
N MET A 470 -20.41 -2.25 -6.63
CA MET A 470 -19.01 -2.56 -6.27
C MET A 470 -18.54 -3.86 -6.92
N LEU A 471 -19.33 -4.91 -6.88
CA LEU A 471 -19.02 -6.18 -7.51
C LEU A 471 -18.91 -6.02 -9.04
N LEU A 472 -19.94 -5.47 -9.68
CA LEU A 472 -19.99 -5.28 -11.13
C LEU A 472 -18.86 -4.38 -11.63
N SER A 473 -18.61 -3.23 -10.97
CA SER A 473 -17.54 -2.32 -11.38
C SER A 473 -16.15 -2.97 -11.31
N ASN A 474 -15.89 -3.80 -10.31
CA ASN A 474 -14.63 -4.55 -10.20
C ASN A 474 -14.53 -5.62 -11.32
N ALA A 475 -15.60 -6.37 -11.58
CA ALA A 475 -15.64 -7.39 -12.63
C ALA A 475 -15.44 -6.77 -14.03
N LEU A 476 -16.18 -5.70 -14.36
CA LEU A 476 -16.07 -5.00 -15.64
C LEU A 476 -14.69 -4.36 -15.83
N THR A 477 -14.08 -3.85 -14.76
CA THR A 477 -12.73 -3.29 -14.82
C THR A 477 -11.69 -4.37 -15.12
N VAL A 478 -11.81 -5.55 -14.50
CA VAL A 478 -10.93 -6.69 -14.79
C VAL A 478 -11.14 -7.17 -16.22
N LEU A 479 -12.38 -7.24 -16.70
CA LEU A 479 -12.68 -7.57 -18.08
C LEU A 479 -12.02 -6.59 -19.07
N TYR A 480 -12.11 -5.28 -18.80
CA TYR A 480 -11.40 -4.26 -19.57
C TYR A 480 -9.88 -4.51 -19.59
N GLY A 481 -9.28 -4.76 -18.39
CA GLY A 481 -7.86 -5.07 -18.28
C GLY A 481 -7.47 -6.32 -19.08
N HIS A 482 -8.30 -7.36 -19.06
CA HIS A 482 -8.09 -8.59 -19.82
C HIS A 482 -8.16 -8.33 -21.33
N ILE A 483 -9.17 -7.61 -21.80
CA ILE A 483 -9.32 -7.25 -23.23
C ILE A 483 -8.09 -6.46 -23.71
N VAL A 484 -7.66 -5.46 -22.95
CA VAL A 484 -6.45 -4.70 -23.29
C VAL A 484 -5.22 -5.61 -23.35
N TYR A 485 -5.09 -6.55 -22.37
CA TYR A 485 -3.96 -7.48 -22.31
C TYR A 485 -3.87 -8.37 -23.55
N ILE A 486 -4.99 -8.89 -24.05
CA ILE A 486 -5.00 -9.81 -25.21
C ILE A 486 -4.99 -9.11 -26.56
N THR A 487 -5.42 -7.83 -26.64
CA THR A 487 -5.54 -7.09 -27.91
C THR A 487 -4.32 -6.27 -28.28
N LYS A 488 -3.40 -6.01 -27.32
CA LYS A 488 -2.23 -5.17 -27.57
C LYS A 488 -0.98 -5.99 -27.81
N ASP A 489 -0.18 -5.54 -28.76
CA ASP A 489 1.19 -6.05 -28.93
C ASP A 489 2.11 -5.36 -27.93
N TRP A 490 2.55 -6.12 -26.94
CA TRP A 490 3.41 -5.64 -25.86
C TRP A 490 4.89 -5.57 -26.27
N SER A 491 5.30 -6.27 -27.33
CA SER A 491 6.69 -6.26 -27.81
C SER A 491 7.08 -4.90 -28.40
N ALA A 492 6.14 -4.15 -28.95
CA ALA A 492 6.35 -2.82 -29.50
C ALA A 492 6.37 -1.68 -28.47
N LEU A 493 5.99 -1.96 -27.20
CA LEU A 493 5.70 -0.97 -26.17
C LEU A 493 6.76 -0.96 -25.05
N HIS A 494 8.06 -0.97 -25.39
CA HIS A 494 9.15 -0.85 -24.43
C HIS A 494 9.97 0.43 -24.64
N TYR A 495 10.48 1.00 -23.53
CA TYR A 495 11.26 2.25 -23.56
C TYR A 495 12.74 2.05 -23.79
N ALA A 496 13.32 0.90 -23.37
CA ALA A 496 14.73 0.60 -23.57
C ALA A 496 15.01 0.27 -25.06
N LYS A 497 14.94 1.29 -25.93
CA LYS A 497 15.38 1.17 -27.31
C LYS A 497 16.91 1.08 -27.31
N GLY A 498 17.48 0.12 -28.09
CA GLY A 498 18.92 0.09 -28.30
C GLY A 498 19.39 1.38 -28.97
N ASP A 499 20.61 1.80 -28.68
CA ASP A 499 21.29 2.99 -29.23
C ASP A 499 21.55 2.89 -30.74
N ASN A 500 20.56 2.55 -31.56
CA ASN A 500 20.64 2.52 -33.00
C ASN A 500 19.54 3.43 -33.59
N SER A 501 19.65 4.74 -33.31
CA SER A 501 19.04 5.80 -34.13
C SER A 501 19.67 7.15 -33.82
#